data_f331df21f22f95e0f89367d118b7a161
#
_entry.id   f331df21f22f95e0f89367d118b7a161
#
_cell.length_a   1.000
_cell.length_b   1.000
_cell.length_c   1.000
_cell.angle_alpha   90.00
_cell.angle_beta   90.00
_cell.angle_gamma   90.00
#
_symmetry.space_group_name_H-M   'P 1'
#
loop_
_entity.id
_entity.type
_entity.pdbx_description
1 polymer ?
#
loop_
_entity_poly.entity_id
_entity_poly.type
_entity_poly.pdbx_seq_one_letter_code
_entity_poly.pdbx_strand_id
1 'polypeptide(L)'
;MGIGYPFVNLQNIFGKNVVDISALGKAMASLGQLKDYSLLKGDVLFVRSSVKLEGVGEAALVPESLDKTTYSGFIIRFRDEEGIDNNYKRFVFATEQVRNQIISQATDSANKNISQSVLADLDVTLPELEEQSKIGQYFSDLDTLIT
;
A
#
# COMPACT_ATOMS: atom_id res chain seq x y z
N MET A 1 5.50 20.98 23.82
CA MET A 1 5.38 19.63 23.32
C MET A 1 4.28 19.55 22.28
N GLY A 2 4.61 19.15 21.07
CA GLY A 2 3.63 19.07 19.99
C GLY A 2 2.71 17.87 20.17
N ILE A 3 1.47 18.02 19.71
CA ILE A 3 0.54 16.91 19.62
C ILE A 3 0.76 16.23 18.27
N GLY A 4 1.10 14.95 18.29
CA GLY A 4 1.27 14.21 17.06
C GLY A 4 -0.06 13.90 16.39
N TYR A 5 0.00 13.73 15.06
CA TYR A 5 -1.13 13.26 14.27
C TYR A 5 -0.98 11.76 13.99
N PRO A 6 -2.08 11.03 13.71
CA PRO A 6 -1.97 9.63 13.35
C PRO A 6 -0.98 9.41 12.20
N PHE A 7 -0.25 8.31 12.26
CA PHE A 7 0.87 8.06 11.37
C PHE A 7 0.96 6.59 11.01
N VAL A 8 0.94 6.29 9.71
CA VAL A 8 1.06 4.93 9.20
C VAL A 8 2.54 4.60 9.03
N ASN A 9 2.98 3.51 9.63
CA ASN A 9 4.35 3.02 9.53
C ASN A 9 4.36 1.61 8.92
N LEU A 10 5.54 1.09 8.65
CA LEU A 10 5.72 -0.21 8.00
C LEU A 10 5.00 -1.35 8.72
N GLN A 11 4.98 -1.32 10.05
CA GLN A 11 4.29 -2.33 10.85
C GLN A 11 2.79 -2.41 10.59
N ASN A 12 2.20 -1.35 10.06
CA ASN A 12 0.79 -1.32 9.70
C ASN A 12 0.51 -1.96 8.34
N ILE A 13 1.55 -2.32 7.60
CA ILE A 13 1.48 -2.85 6.24
C ILE A 13 1.99 -4.28 6.14
N PHE A 14 3.15 -4.58 6.74
CA PHE A 14 3.80 -5.89 6.61
C PHE A 14 2.87 -7.04 6.98
N GLY A 15 2.78 -8.01 6.08
CA GLY A 15 1.96 -9.19 6.28
C GLY A 15 0.47 -8.95 6.14
N LYS A 16 0.07 -7.77 5.63
CA LYS A 16 -1.33 -7.37 5.52
C LYS A 16 -1.63 -6.94 4.09
N ASN A 17 -2.89 -7.09 3.66
CA ASN A 17 -3.34 -6.52 2.38
C ASN A 17 -4.28 -5.33 2.60
N VAL A 18 -4.61 -5.03 3.85
CA VAL A 18 -5.35 -3.84 4.27
C VAL A 18 -4.54 -3.18 5.37
N VAL A 19 -4.34 -1.87 5.27
CA VAL A 19 -3.61 -1.11 6.30
C VAL A 19 -4.30 -1.27 7.65
N ASP A 20 -3.54 -1.65 8.68
CA ASP A 20 -4.07 -1.77 10.03
C ASP A 20 -4.19 -0.39 10.66
N ILE A 21 -5.40 0.15 10.65
CA ILE A 21 -5.68 1.49 11.20
C ILE A 21 -6.09 1.46 12.67
N SER A 22 -6.14 0.27 13.28
CA SER A 22 -6.56 0.13 14.69
C SER A 22 -5.47 0.54 15.68
N ALA A 23 -4.22 0.59 15.27
CA ALA A 23 -3.08 0.83 16.15
C ALA A 23 -2.05 1.75 15.51
N LEU A 24 -2.50 2.90 15.00
CA LEU A 24 -1.60 3.88 14.39
C LEU A 24 -0.76 4.60 15.45
N GLY A 25 0.51 4.80 15.14
CA GLY A 25 1.37 5.67 15.93
C GLY A 25 1.03 7.14 15.67
N LYS A 26 1.88 8.01 16.18
CA LYS A 26 1.72 9.46 16.00
C LYS A 26 3.05 10.07 15.55
N ALA A 27 2.96 11.10 14.75
CA ALA A 27 4.12 11.86 14.29
C ALA A 27 3.75 13.33 14.13
N MET A 28 4.71 14.18 14.32
CA MET A 28 4.55 15.61 14.07
C MET A 28 4.42 15.84 12.57
N ALA A 29 3.55 16.75 12.18
CA ALA A 29 3.36 17.10 10.77
C ALA A 29 2.96 18.57 10.65
N SER A 30 3.47 19.22 9.62
CA SER A 30 3.04 20.57 9.23
C SER A 30 1.72 20.47 8.44
N LEU A 31 1.07 21.62 8.23
CA LEU A 31 -0.14 21.67 7.41
C LEU A 31 0.14 21.20 5.98
N GLY A 32 1.31 21.55 5.43
CA GLY A 32 1.73 21.09 4.12
C GLY A 32 1.89 19.56 4.06
N GLN A 33 2.49 18.98 5.09
CA GLN A 33 2.66 17.54 5.18
C GLN A 33 1.31 16.81 5.31
N LEU A 34 0.40 17.34 6.10
CA LEU A 34 -0.95 16.77 6.22
C LEU A 34 -1.67 16.75 4.89
N LYS A 35 -1.43 17.73 4.02
CA LYS A 35 -2.00 17.77 2.69
C LYS A 35 -1.30 16.80 1.74
N ASP A 36 0.04 16.86 1.69
CA ASP A 36 0.84 16.12 0.71
C ASP A 36 0.87 14.62 1.00
N TYR A 37 0.80 14.24 2.28
CA TYR A 37 0.82 12.85 2.72
C TYR A 37 -0.56 12.36 3.16
N SER A 38 -1.63 12.98 2.65
CA SER A 38 -3.00 12.57 2.96
C SER A 38 -3.30 11.15 2.48
N LEU A 39 -4.24 10.51 3.14
CA LEU A 39 -4.67 9.15 2.83
C LEU A 39 -6.17 9.11 2.61
N LEU A 40 -6.57 8.62 1.43
CA LEU A 40 -7.97 8.49 1.06
C LEU A 40 -8.32 7.01 0.86
N LYS A 41 -9.59 6.69 1.07
CA LYS A 41 -10.09 5.34 0.79
C LYS A 41 -9.70 4.93 -0.63
N GLY A 42 -9.14 3.75 -0.77
CA GLY A 42 -8.72 3.23 -2.06
C GLY A 42 -7.27 3.47 -2.41
N ASP A 43 -6.56 4.30 -1.64
CA ASP A 43 -5.12 4.43 -1.80
C ASP A 43 -4.44 3.10 -1.50
N VAL A 44 -3.33 2.83 -2.17
CA VAL A 44 -2.50 1.65 -1.89
C VAL A 44 -1.13 2.13 -1.42
N LEU A 45 -0.67 1.59 -0.31
CA LEU A 45 0.63 1.93 0.26
C LEU A 45 1.62 0.80 0.02
N PHE A 46 2.74 1.14 -0.62
CA PHE A 46 3.81 0.20 -0.94
C PHE A 46 5.00 0.42 -0.03
N VAL A 47 5.59 -0.66 0.47
CA VAL A 47 6.84 -0.60 1.23
C VAL A 47 7.97 -0.23 0.29
N ARG A 48 8.61 0.91 0.54
CA ARG A 48 9.73 1.40 -0.29
C ARG A 48 11.03 0.67 0.01
N SER A 49 11.27 0.35 1.27
CA SER A 49 12.55 -0.18 1.73
C SER A 49 12.36 -1.28 2.76
N SER A 50 13.10 -2.36 2.62
CA SER A 50 13.06 -3.49 3.54
C SER A 50 14.43 -4.14 3.63
N VAL A 51 14.76 -4.68 4.81
CA VAL A 51 15.98 -5.48 5.00
C VAL A 51 15.88 -6.77 4.19
N LYS A 52 14.69 -7.36 4.11
CA LYS A 52 14.45 -8.59 3.35
C LYS A 52 13.88 -8.26 1.98
N LEU A 53 14.37 -8.93 0.96
CA LEU A 53 13.93 -8.72 -0.42
C LEU A 53 12.41 -8.94 -0.57
N GLU A 54 11.87 -9.95 0.07
CA GLU A 54 10.45 -10.29 -0.01
C GLU A 54 9.53 -9.24 0.65
N GLY A 55 10.08 -8.36 1.47
CA GLY A 55 9.30 -7.29 2.09
C GLY A 55 9.17 -6.04 1.23
N VAL A 56 10.09 -5.84 0.28
CA VAL A 56 10.07 -4.63 -0.54
C VAL A 56 8.88 -4.67 -1.49
N GLY A 57 8.16 -3.55 -1.58
CA GLY A 57 7.01 -3.44 -2.46
C GLY A 57 5.76 -4.16 -1.95
N GLU A 58 5.76 -4.68 -0.74
CA GLU A 58 4.51 -5.17 -0.13
C GLU A 58 3.49 -4.04 -0.13
N ALA A 59 2.23 -4.38 -0.41
CA ALA A 59 1.19 -3.39 -0.63
C ALA A 59 -0.01 -3.66 0.28
N ALA A 60 -0.63 -2.58 0.75
CA ALA A 60 -1.84 -2.66 1.55
C ALA A 60 -2.80 -1.54 1.16
N LEU A 61 -4.08 -1.87 1.10
CA LEU A 61 -5.16 -0.93 0.76
C LEU A 61 -5.51 -0.07 1.98
N VAL A 62 -5.68 1.22 1.75
CA VAL A 62 -6.25 2.14 2.76
C VAL A 62 -7.77 1.94 2.75
N PRO A 63 -8.36 1.38 3.84
CA PRO A 63 -9.75 0.95 3.83
C PRO A 63 -10.77 2.07 3.94
N GLU A 64 -10.36 3.22 4.46
CA GLU A 64 -11.23 4.39 4.59
C GLU A 64 -10.37 5.66 4.58
N SER A 65 -10.97 6.78 4.23
CA SER A 65 -10.25 8.06 4.24
C SER A 65 -9.91 8.43 5.68
N LEU A 66 -8.64 8.80 5.90
CA LEU A 66 -8.11 9.10 7.24
C LEU A 66 -7.82 10.59 7.36
N ASP A 67 -8.49 11.24 8.31
CA ASP A 67 -8.33 12.67 8.55
C ASP A 67 -7.01 12.94 9.27
N LYS A 68 -6.30 13.97 8.82
CA LYS A 68 -5.06 14.47 9.47
C LYS A 68 -4.07 13.34 9.77
N THR A 69 -3.94 12.38 8.84
CA THR A 69 -3.08 11.21 8.97
C THR A 69 -2.02 11.27 7.89
N THR A 70 -0.77 10.98 8.27
CA THR A 70 0.35 10.91 7.34
C THR A 70 0.96 9.52 7.35
N TYR A 71 1.98 9.30 6.54
CA TYR A 71 2.68 8.01 6.46
C TYR A 71 4.18 8.21 6.35
N SER A 72 4.92 7.14 6.68
CA SER A 72 6.38 7.13 6.72
C SER A 72 7.01 7.41 5.34
N GLY A 73 8.18 8.04 5.33
CA GLY A 73 9.00 8.20 4.13
C GLY A 73 9.48 6.89 3.53
N PHE A 74 9.35 5.77 4.26
CA PHE A 74 9.64 4.42 3.74
C PHE A 74 8.45 3.79 3.02
N ILE A 75 7.40 4.57 2.78
CA ILE A 75 6.16 4.13 2.12
C ILE A 75 5.95 5.00 0.88
N ILE A 76 5.46 4.37 -0.20
CA ILE A 76 5.05 5.07 -1.41
C ILE A 76 3.54 4.91 -1.54
N ARG A 77 2.83 6.04 -1.70
CA ARG A 77 1.38 6.02 -1.91
C ARG A 77 1.05 5.98 -3.39
N PHE A 78 0.18 5.05 -3.76
CA PHE A 78 -0.45 5.00 -5.08
C PHE A 78 -1.91 5.40 -4.93
N ARG A 79 -2.31 6.44 -5.65
CA ARG A 79 -3.72 6.87 -5.71
C ARG A 79 -4.25 6.58 -7.09
N ASP A 80 -5.23 5.68 -7.15
CA ASP A 80 -5.84 5.25 -8.39
C ASP A 80 -6.75 6.32 -8.97
N GLU A 81 -6.56 6.64 -10.25
CA GLU A 81 -7.40 7.59 -10.98
C GLU A 81 -8.24 6.88 -12.05
N GLU A 82 -8.06 5.57 -12.22
CA GLU A 82 -8.73 4.78 -13.26
C GLU A 82 -9.98 4.05 -12.77
N GLY A 83 -10.19 4.00 -11.47
CA GLY A 83 -11.36 3.35 -10.89
C GLY A 83 -11.23 1.85 -10.71
N ILE A 84 -10.02 1.36 -10.37
CA ILE A 84 -9.81 -0.06 -10.06
C ILE A 84 -10.64 -0.43 -8.82
N ASP A 85 -11.29 -1.59 -8.84
CA ASP A 85 -12.05 -2.10 -7.70
C ASP A 85 -11.19 -2.19 -6.45
N ASN A 86 -11.68 -1.70 -5.31
CA ASN A 86 -10.90 -1.64 -4.08
C ASN A 86 -10.53 -3.03 -3.54
N ASN A 87 -11.44 -4.00 -3.58
CA ASN A 87 -11.11 -5.34 -3.15
C ASN A 87 -10.10 -5.99 -4.08
N TYR A 88 -10.18 -5.71 -5.37
CA TYR A 88 -9.21 -6.19 -6.34
C TYR A 88 -7.81 -5.64 -6.06
N LYS A 89 -7.71 -4.37 -5.67
CA LYS A 89 -6.44 -3.74 -5.30
C LYS A 89 -5.75 -4.45 -4.13
N ARG A 90 -6.50 -5.04 -3.22
CA ARG A 90 -5.92 -5.76 -2.08
C ARG A 90 -5.05 -6.93 -2.52
N PHE A 91 -5.35 -7.52 -3.66
CA PHE A 91 -4.75 -8.80 -4.07
C PHE A 91 -3.88 -8.71 -5.32
N VAL A 92 -4.18 -7.80 -6.25
CA VAL A 92 -3.48 -7.73 -7.53
C VAL A 92 -1.99 -7.45 -7.35
N PHE A 93 -1.62 -6.62 -6.40
CA PHE A 93 -0.21 -6.25 -6.17
C PHE A 93 0.57 -7.33 -5.42
N ALA A 94 -0.10 -8.36 -4.93
CA ALA A 94 0.53 -9.53 -4.31
C ALA A 94 0.67 -10.69 -5.29
N THR A 95 0.20 -10.56 -6.54
CA THR A 95 0.34 -11.61 -7.54
C THR A 95 1.80 -11.82 -7.90
N GLU A 96 2.13 -13.02 -8.33
CA GLU A 96 3.49 -13.36 -8.75
C GLU A 96 3.96 -12.44 -9.88
N GLN A 97 3.09 -12.15 -10.85
CA GLN A 97 3.40 -11.24 -11.96
C GLN A 97 3.90 -9.89 -11.47
N VAL A 98 3.18 -9.27 -10.54
CA VAL A 98 3.55 -7.95 -10.02
C VAL A 98 4.77 -8.05 -9.10
N ARG A 99 4.79 -9.04 -8.20
CA ARG A 99 5.90 -9.22 -7.27
C ARG A 99 7.23 -9.45 -7.98
N ASN A 100 7.24 -10.24 -9.04
CA ASN A 100 8.45 -10.48 -9.81
C ASN A 100 8.99 -9.22 -10.46
N GLN A 101 8.14 -8.34 -10.97
CA GLN A 101 8.56 -7.06 -11.52
C GLN A 101 9.21 -6.18 -10.45
N ILE A 102 8.60 -6.10 -9.28
CA ILE A 102 9.10 -5.29 -8.17
C ILE A 102 10.46 -5.81 -7.69
N ILE A 103 10.54 -7.11 -7.42
CA ILE A 103 11.74 -7.74 -6.88
C ILE A 103 12.92 -7.60 -7.86
N SER A 104 12.67 -7.73 -9.16
CA SER A 104 13.72 -7.61 -10.18
C SER A 104 14.31 -6.21 -10.26
N GLN A 105 13.59 -5.19 -9.81
CA GLN A 105 14.02 -3.80 -9.84
C GLN A 105 14.54 -3.29 -8.50
N ALA A 106 14.45 -4.11 -7.45
CA ALA A 106 14.94 -3.69 -6.13
C ALA A 106 16.47 -3.57 -6.15
N THR A 107 16.97 -2.53 -5.49
CA THR A 107 18.41 -2.31 -5.43
C THR A 107 19.12 -3.40 -4.62
N ASP A 108 20.31 -3.79 -5.07
CA ASP A 108 21.11 -4.82 -4.41
C ASP A 108 22.02 -4.18 -3.35
N SER A 109 21.42 -3.75 -2.26
CA SER A 109 22.11 -3.13 -1.13
C SER A 109 21.66 -3.80 0.17
N ALA A 110 22.25 -3.38 1.30
CA ALA A 110 21.89 -3.92 2.62
C ALA A 110 20.38 -3.78 2.90
N ASN A 111 19.81 -2.65 2.51
CA ASN A 111 18.36 -2.43 2.51
C ASN A 111 17.88 -2.46 1.06
N LYS A 112 16.94 -3.35 0.76
CA LYS A 112 16.33 -3.41 -0.57
C LYS A 112 15.38 -2.25 -0.74
N ASN A 113 15.49 -1.54 -1.86
CA ASN A 113 14.73 -0.31 -2.11
C ASN A 113 14.11 -0.33 -3.50
N ILE A 114 12.93 0.31 -3.61
CA ILE A 114 12.32 0.63 -4.90
C ILE A 114 11.98 2.11 -4.92
N SER A 115 11.85 2.67 -6.12
CA SER A 115 11.47 4.07 -6.31
C SER A 115 10.06 4.16 -6.85
N GLN A 116 9.51 5.38 -6.88
CA GLN A 116 8.23 5.64 -7.52
C GLN A 116 8.25 5.26 -8.99
N SER A 117 9.38 5.46 -9.67
CA SER A 117 9.49 5.12 -11.09
C SER A 117 9.37 3.62 -11.34
N VAL A 118 9.85 2.78 -10.43
CA VAL A 118 9.66 1.32 -10.52
C VAL A 118 8.18 0.99 -10.49
N LEU A 119 7.45 1.59 -9.55
CA LEU A 119 6.01 1.35 -9.44
C LEU A 119 5.24 1.92 -10.64
N ALA A 120 5.66 3.07 -11.16
CA ALA A 120 5.03 3.68 -12.33
C ALA A 120 5.17 2.82 -13.59
N ASP A 121 6.23 2.03 -13.67
CA ASP A 121 6.51 1.17 -14.82
C ASP A 121 5.93 -0.24 -14.68
N LEU A 122 5.20 -0.54 -13.61
CA LEU A 122 4.60 -1.85 -13.43
C LEU A 122 3.54 -2.13 -14.49
N ASP A 123 3.63 -3.31 -15.09
CA ASP A 123 2.58 -3.83 -15.95
C ASP A 123 1.61 -4.65 -15.11
N VAL A 124 0.36 -4.21 -15.06
CA VAL A 124 -0.69 -4.87 -14.29
C VAL A 124 -1.82 -5.23 -15.25
N THR A 125 -2.20 -6.50 -15.26
CA THR A 125 -3.32 -6.95 -16.06
C THR A 125 -4.62 -6.62 -15.31
N LEU A 126 -5.48 -5.82 -15.93
CA LEU A 126 -6.77 -5.43 -15.35
C LEU A 126 -7.89 -5.99 -16.21
N PRO A 127 -8.70 -6.91 -15.69
CA PRO A 127 -9.93 -7.31 -16.35
C PRO A 127 -10.96 -6.16 -16.30
N GLU A 128 -12.12 -6.35 -16.89
CA GLU A 128 -13.19 -5.39 -16.79
C GLU A 128 -13.60 -5.18 -15.34
N LEU A 129 -14.14 -4.02 -15.01
CA LEU A 129 -14.48 -3.65 -13.64
C LEU A 129 -15.40 -4.66 -12.95
N GLU A 130 -16.38 -5.19 -13.68
CA GLU A 130 -17.27 -6.21 -13.15
C GLU A 130 -16.51 -7.47 -12.74
N GLU A 131 -15.54 -7.88 -13.56
CA GLU A 131 -14.69 -9.04 -13.28
C GLU A 131 -13.76 -8.76 -12.09
N GLN A 132 -13.18 -7.55 -12.02
CA GLN A 132 -12.38 -7.13 -10.88
C GLN A 132 -13.18 -7.26 -9.58
N SER A 133 -14.42 -6.79 -9.60
CA SER A 133 -15.29 -6.83 -8.42
C SER A 133 -15.55 -8.26 -7.96
N LYS A 134 -15.81 -9.18 -8.89
CA LYS A 134 -16.04 -10.60 -8.57
C LYS A 134 -14.80 -11.25 -8.00
N ILE A 135 -13.65 -11.03 -8.63
CA ILE A 135 -12.37 -11.59 -8.17
C ILE A 135 -12.01 -11.04 -6.79
N GLY A 136 -12.12 -9.73 -6.63
CA GLY A 136 -11.81 -9.07 -5.36
C GLY A 136 -12.71 -9.56 -4.23
N GLN A 137 -13.99 -9.73 -4.50
CA GLN A 137 -14.95 -10.23 -3.51
C GLN A 137 -14.64 -11.69 -3.13
N TYR A 138 -14.31 -12.51 -4.12
CA TYR A 138 -13.95 -13.90 -3.88
C TYR A 138 -12.75 -14.03 -2.94
N PHE A 139 -11.67 -13.30 -3.23
CA PHE A 139 -10.49 -13.35 -2.38
C PHE A 139 -10.71 -12.69 -1.02
N SER A 140 -11.52 -11.64 -0.96
CA SER A 140 -11.89 -11.00 0.30
C SER A 140 -12.63 -11.98 1.20
N ASP A 141 -13.57 -12.75 0.64
CA ASP A 141 -14.31 -13.77 1.37
C ASP A 141 -13.40 -14.88 1.88
N LEU A 142 -12.45 -15.33 1.04
CA LEU A 142 -11.48 -16.33 1.45
C LEU A 142 -10.59 -15.83 2.58
N ASP A 143 -10.14 -14.59 2.51
CA ASP A 143 -9.31 -13.97 3.55
C ASP A 143 -10.05 -13.94 4.87
N THR A 144 -11.34 -13.61 4.86
CA THR A 144 -12.19 -13.59 6.05
C THR A 144 -12.33 -14.99 6.65
N LEU A 145 -12.44 -16.04 5.83
CA LEU A 145 -12.58 -17.42 6.30
C LEU A 145 -11.30 -17.95 6.95
N ILE A 146 -10.14 -17.47 6.50
CA ILE A 146 -8.84 -17.94 6.99
C ILE A 146 -8.46 -17.22 8.30
N THR A 147 -8.84 -15.98 8.44
CA THR A 147 -8.56 -15.17 9.64
C THR A 147 -9.75 -15.22 10.61
#